data_0b43b62fdf6a30153da3a7289e9337b4
#
_entry.id   0b43b62fdf6a30153da3a7289e9337b4
#
_cell.length_a   1.000
_cell.length_b   1.000
_cell.length_c   1.000
_cell.angle_alpha   90.00
_cell.angle_beta   90.00
_cell.angle_gamma   90.00
#
_symmetry.space_group_name_H-M   'P 1'
#
loop_
_entity.id
_entity.type
_entity.pdbx_description
1 polymer ?
#
loop_
_entity_poly.entity_id
_entity_poly.type
_entity_poly.pdbx_seq_one_letter_code
_entity_poly.pdbx_strand_id
1 'polypeptide(L)'
;MAIAPTLNVPQARFLAMQQKFKAYVAGFGSGKTWVGCGGICKGFWEFPKINQGYFAPTYPQIRDIFYPTVEEVAHDWGLKVKIVESNKEVHFYSGRQYRGTTICRSMEKPDTIVGFKIGNALVDELDVLKADKARQAWRKIIARMRYKVDGLRNGIDVTTTPEGFKFVYNQFVKAVREKPELRPMYGLVQASTFDNEKNLPDDYIPSLLASYPPELIKAYLNGQFTNLTSGTIYHQFDRVLNNSSEEEQPGEALYIGMDFNVGKMAGIVHVLRLGLPHAVTEIINAYDTPDMIRIIKERFWLYADGDYRKVREIYIYPDASGDSRKSNNASKTDIEQLRRPDLTSSLMMLTRQ
;
A
#
# COMPACT_ATOMS: atom_id res chain seq x y z
N MET A 1 -38.97 8.00 -12.02
CA MET A 1 -38.38 8.65 -10.83
C MET A 1 -36.89 8.81 -11.05
N ALA A 2 -36.33 9.96 -10.73
CA ALA A 2 -34.88 10.14 -10.74
C ALA A 2 -34.25 9.30 -9.61
N ILE A 3 -33.22 8.51 -9.95
CA ILE A 3 -32.47 7.74 -8.95
C ILE A 3 -31.53 8.73 -8.26
N ALA A 4 -31.70 8.91 -6.95
CA ALA A 4 -30.90 9.84 -6.17
C ALA A 4 -30.47 9.17 -4.84
N PRO A 5 -29.46 8.29 -4.85
CA PRO A 5 -28.96 7.70 -3.62
C PRO A 5 -28.34 8.78 -2.74
N THR A 6 -28.56 8.67 -1.44
CA THR A 6 -27.98 9.59 -0.46
C THR A 6 -26.51 9.22 -0.21
N LEU A 7 -25.61 10.17 -0.43
CA LEU A 7 -24.17 9.98 -0.25
C LEU A 7 -23.63 11.00 0.75
N ASN A 8 -22.67 10.58 1.58
CA ASN A 8 -21.84 11.54 2.30
C ASN A 8 -20.78 12.15 1.37
N VAL A 9 -20.12 13.21 1.84
CA VAL A 9 -19.16 13.96 1.01
C VAL A 9 -18.00 13.09 0.50
N PRO A 10 -17.31 12.27 1.31
CA PRO A 10 -16.27 11.36 0.82
C PRO A 10 -16.77 10.35 -0.21
N GLN A 11 -17.97 9.77 -0.01
CA GLN A 11 -18.58 8.82 -0.97
C GLN A 11 -18.87 9.49 -2.30
N ALA A 12 -19.47 10.68 -2.29
CA ALA A 12 -19.76 11.44 -3.51
C ALA A 12 -18.46 11.77 -4.25
N ARG A 13 -17.42 12.22 -3.54
CA ARG A 13 -16.10 12.49 -4.10
C ARG A 13 -15.51 11.23 -4.75
N PHE A 14 -15.56 10.09 -4.08
CA PHE A 14 -15.03 8.82 -4.60
C PHE A 14 -15.74 8.38 -5.87
N LEU A 15 -17.07 8.44 -5.93
CA LEU A 15 -17.84 8.06 -7.11
C LEU A 15 -17.64 9.02 -8.30
N ALA A 16 -17.29 10.29 -8.02
CA ALA A 16 -17.01 11.30 -9.07
C ALA A 16 -15.60 11.18 -9.66
N MET A 17 -14.67 10.49 -9.00
CA MET A 17 -13.29 10.35 -9.46
C MET A 17 -13.18 9.60 -10.78
N GLN A 18 -12.30 10.09 -11.67
CA GLN A 18 -12.09 9.54 -13.02
C GLN A 18 -10.80 8.72 -13.16
N GLN A 19 -9.96 8.68 -12.13
CA GLN A 19 -8.71 7.92 -12.15
C GLN A 19 -8.97 6.43 -12.44
N LYS A 20 -8.07 5.83 -13.22
CA LYS A 20 -8.17 4.40 -13.58
C LYS A 20 -8.20 3.49 -12.35
N PHE A 21 -7.40 3.82 -11.36
CA PHE A 21 -7.31 3.14 -10.08
C PHE A 21 -7.64 4.13 -8.98
N LYS A 22 -8.67 3.85 -8.20
CA LYS A 22 -9.05 4.72 -7.08
C LYS A 22 -9.30 3.91 -5.82
N ALA A 23 -8.93 4.47 -4.67
CA ALA A 23 -9.10 3.82 -3.38
C ALA A 23 -9.93 4.70 -2.44
N TYR A 24 -10.86 4.06 -1.75
CA TYR A 24 -11.61 4.58 -0.63
C TYR A 24 -11.09 3.90 0.64
N VAL A 25 -10.23 4.59 1.37
CA VAL A 25 -9.60 4.10 2.60
C VAL A 25 -10.32 4.75 3.77
N ALA A 26 -10.96 3.94 4.62
CA ALA A 26 -11.83 4.52 5.63
C ALA A 26 -11.98 3.63 6.87
N GLY A 27 -12.42 4.25 7.97
CA GLY A 27 -12.70 3.59 9.24
C GLY A 27 -13.84 2.58 9.18
N PHE A 28 -14.04 1.83 10.25
CA PHE A 28 -15.18 0.92 10.41
C PHE A 28 -16.49 1.70 10.40
N GLY A 29 -17.56 1.13 9.86
CA GLY A 29 -18.86 1.79 9.80
C GLY A 29 -18.94 2.99 8.83
N SER A 30 -17.89 3.33 8.10
CA SER A 30 -17.85 4.49 7.17
C SER A 30 -18.62 4.30 5.86
N GLY A 31 -19.24 3.14 5.64
CA GLY A 31 -19.96 2.81 4.41
C GLY A 31 -19.07 2.47 3.21
N LYS A 32 -17.86 1.92 3.45
CA LYS A 32 -16.90 1.51 2.39
C LYS A 32 -17.51 0.57 1.35
N THR A 33 -17.98 -0.59 1.80
CA THR A 33 -18.55 -1.63 0.93
C THR A 33 -19.80 -1.10 0.23
N TRP A 34 -20.62 -0.30 0.93
CA TRP A 34 -21.80 0.34 0.37
C TRP A 34 -21.46 1.25 -0.83
N VAL A 35 -20.49 2.16 -0.69
CA VAL A 35 -20.08 3.04 -1.80
C VAL A 35 -19.41 2.27 -2.93
N GLY A 36 -18.66 1.21 -2.61
CA GLY A 36 -18.11 0.30 -3.62
C GLY A 36 -19.20 -0.37 -4.46
N CYS A 37 -20.25 -0.90 -3.81
CA CYS A 37 -21.43 -1.42 -4.49
C CYS A 37 -22.16 -0.36 -5.30
N GLY A 38 -22.23 0.89 -4.80
CA GLY A 38 -22.75 2.04 -5.56
C GLY A 38 -21.98 2.28 -6.86
N GLY A 39 -20.64 2.11 -6.82
CA GLY A 39 -19.78 2.16 -8.02
C GLY A 39 -20.13 1.07 -9.06
N ILE A 40 -20.43 -0.15 -8.60
CA ILE A 40 -20.92 -1.25 -9.46
C ILE A 40 -22.27 -0.87 -10.10
N CYS A 41 -23.22 -0.38 -9.30
CA CYS A 41 -24.54 0.03 -9.79
C CYS A 41 -24.43 1.16 -10.81
N LYS A 42 -23.64 2.19 -10.52
CA LYS A 42 -23.34 3.28 -11.46
C LYS A 42 -22.79 2.72 -12.78
N GLY A 43 -21.82 1.79 -12.70
CA GLY A 43 -21.24 1.17 -13.88
C GLY A 43 -22.25 0.43 -14.74
N PHE A 44 -23.28 -0.25 -14.17
CA PHE A 44 -24.33 -0.91 -14.94
C PHE A 44 -25.35 0.07 -15.56
N TRP A 45 -25.50 1.28 -14.98
CA TRP A 45 -26.26 2.35 -15.63
C TRP A 45 -25.52 2.92 -16.82
N GLU A 46 -24.23 3.18 -16.69
CA GLU A 46 -23.40 3.81 -17.73
C GLU A 46 -23.02 2.83 -18.84
N PHE A 47 -22.69 1.57 -18.50
CA PHE A 47 -22.19 0.55 -19.42
C PHE A 47 -22.97 -0.76 -19.28
N PRO A 48 -24.22 -0.81 -19.76
CA PRO A 48 -25.02 -2.04 -19.67
C PRO A 48 -24.39 -3.20 -20.45
N LYS A 49 -24.57 -4.42 -19.94
CA LYS A 49 -24.06 -5.68 -20.50
C LYS A 49 -22.52 -5.84 -20.43
N ILE A 50 -21.81 -4.91 -19.81
CA ILE A 50 -20.39 -5.07 -19.55
C ILE A 50 -20.24 -5.74 -18.18
N ASN A 51 -19.63 -6.93 -18.14
CA ASN A 51 -19.39 -7.61 -16.87
C ASN A 51 -18.46 -6.80 -15.99
N GLN A 52 -18.77 -6.75 -14.71
CA GLN A 52 -17.90 -6.17 -13.68
C GLN A 52 -17.33 -7.25 -12.78
N GLY A 53 -16.28 -6.97 -12.03
CA GLY A 53 -15.68 -7.88 -11.06
C GLY A 53 -15.92 -7.40 -9.64
N TYR A 54 -16.13 -8.35 -8.72
CA TYR A 54 -16.02 -8.13 -7.28
C TYR A 54 -15.01 -9.11 -6.70
N PHE A 55 -14.10 -8.58 -5.89
CA PHE A 55 -13.01 -9.36 -5.30
C PHE A 55 -12.90 -9.05 -3.81
N ALA A 56 -12.94 -10.08 -2.97
CA ALA A 56 -12.75 -9.98 -1.53
C ALA A 56 -11.65 -10.95 -1.07
N PRO A 57 -11.09 -10.77 0.14
CA PRO A 57 -10.06 -11.67 0.68
C PRO A 57 -10.48 -13.14 0.67
N THR A 58 -11.72 -13.45 1.08
CA THR A 58 -12.24 -14.82 1.18
C THR A 58 -13.64 -14.94 0.59
N TYR A 59 -14.07 -16.17 0.29
CA TYR A 59 -15.44 -16.40 -0.19
C TYR A 59 -16.51 -16.15 0.89
N PRO A 60 -16.33 -16.51 2.17
CA PRO A 60 -17.26 -16.11 3.22
C PRO A 60 -17.53 -14.61 3.25
N GLN A 61 -16.53 -13.75 3.06
CA GLN A 61 -16.75 -12.30 2.99
C GLN A 61 -17.59 -11.87 1.78
N ILE A 62 -17.48 -12.59 0.65
CA ILE A 62 -18.37 -12.35 -0.49
C ILE A 62 -19.81 -12.70 -0.11
N ARG A 63 -20.04 -13.86 0.49
CA ARG A 63 -21.37 -14.36 0.85
C ARG A 63 -22.02 -13.50 1.96
N ASP A 64 -21.26 -13.22 3.00
CA ASP A 64 -21.82 -12.68 4.25
C ASP A 64 -21.83 -11.13 4.26
N ILE A 65 -21.02 -10.48 3.41
CA ILE A 65 -20.89 -9.01 3.36
C ILE A 65 -21.40 -8.47 2.01
N PHE A 66 -20.81 -8.94 0.91
CA PHE A 66 -21.12 -8.35 -0.41
C PHE A 66 -22.54 -8.65 -0.87
N TYR A 67 -23.01 -9.90 -0.78
CA TYR A 67 -24.32 -10.25 -1.31
C TYR A 67 -25.46 -9.46 -0.62
N PRO A 68 -25.56 -9.38 0.71
CA PRO A 68 -26.59 -8.56 1.33
C PRO A 68 -26.42 -7.07 1.05
N THR A 69 -25.17 -6.55 1.08
CA THR A 69 -24.90 -5.13 0.82
C THR A 69 -25.27 -4.74 -0.61
N VAL A 70 -24.93 -5.56 -1.60
CA VAL A 70 -25.22 -5.22 -3.01
C VAL A 70 -26.70 -5.30 -3.32
N GLU A 71 -27.46 -6.13 -2.63
CA GLU A 71 -28.93 -6.21 -2.76
C GLU A 71 -29.57 -4.91 -2.26
N GLU A 72 -29.19 -4.44 -1.07
CA GLU A 72 -29.62 -3.16 -0.49
C GLU A 72 -29.26 -2.00 -1.41
N VAL A 73 -27.99 -1.87 -1.77
CA VAL A 73 -27.50 -0.76 -2.61
C VAL A 73 -28.15 -0.76 -3.99
N ALA A 74 -28.31 -1.93 -4.62
CA ALA A 74 -28.97 -2.00 -5.92
C ALA A 74 -30.40 -1.47 -5.86
N HIS A 75 -31.13 -1.74 -4.78
CA HIS A 75 -32.47 -1.18 -4.58
C HIS A 75 -32.45 0.34 -4.55
N ASP A 76 -31.52 0.96 -3.80
CA ASP A 76 -31.37 2.40 -3.70
C ASP A 76 -30.98 3.05 -5.04
N TRP A 77 -30.28 2.27 -5.89
CA TRP A 77 -29.90 2.67 -7.25
C TRP A 77 -30.94 2.31 -8.31
N GLY A 78 -32.15 1.89 -7.93
CA GLY A 78 -33.24 1.54 -8.86
C GLY A 78 -32.95 0.29 -9.69
N LEU A 79 -32.10 -0.60 -9.18
CA LEU A 79 -31.78 -1.89 -9.79
C LEU A 79 -32.33 -3.04 -8.93
N LYS A 80 -32.53 -4.19 -9.55
CA LYS A 80 -32.80 -5.45 -8.89
C LYS A 80 -31.65 -6.40 -9.14
N VAL A 81 -31.33 -7.25 -8.16
CA VAL A 81 -30.29 -8.25 -8.30
C VAL A 81 -30.85 -9.66 -8.18
N LYS A 82 -30.16 -10.60 -8.84
CA LYS A 82 -30.34 -12.05 -8.66
C LYS A 82 -28.97 -12.64 -8.35
N ILE A 83 -28.82 -13.12 -7.13
CA ILE A 83 -27.60 -13.78 -6.67
C ILE A 83 -27.64 -15.24 -7.11
N VAL A 84 -26.57 -15.71 -7.78
CA VAL A 84 -26.36 -17.08 -8.20
C VAL A 84 -25.09 -17.61 -7.54
N GLU A 85 -25.23 -18.08 -6.31
CA GLU A 85 -24.09 -18.48 -5.46
C GLU A 85 -23.26 -19.61 -6.08
N SER A 86 -23.89 -20.59 -6.74
CA SER A 86 -23.20 -21.68 -7.41
C SER A 86 -22.20 -21.21 -8.45
N ASN A 87 -22.53 -20.14 -9.17
CA ASN A 87 -21.67 -19.53 -10.19
C ASN A 87 -20.76 -18.42 -9.63
N LYS A 88 -21.03 -17.97 -8.40
CA LYS A 88 -20.40 -16.79 -7.78
C LYS A 88 -20.63 -15.55 -8.64
N GLU A 89 -21.87 -15.28 -8.96
CA GLU A 89 -22.33 -14.20 -9.84
C GLU A 89 -23.52 -13.47 -9.24
N VAL A 90 -23.59 -12.17 -9.53
CA VAL A 90 -24.74 -11.32 -9.24
C VAL A 90 -25.21 -10.69 -10.54
N HIS A 91 -26.45 -10.99 -10.94
CA HIS A 91 -27.07 -10.46 -12.15
C HIS A 91 -27.92 -9.24 -11.80
N PHE A 92 -27.75 -8.15 -12.55
CA PHE A 92 -28.44 -6.87 -12.34
C PHE A 92 -29.50 -6.62 -13.38
N TYR A 93 -30.63 -6.08 -12.95
CA TYR A 93 -31.79 -5.77 -13.78
C TYR A 93 -32.38 -4.40 -13.49
N SER A 94 -32.85 -3.70 -14.51
CA SER A 94 -33.73 -2.53 -14.39
C SER A 94 -35.12 -2.93 -14.89
N GLY A 95 -36.07 -3.10 -13.98
CA GLY A 95 -37.34 -3.78 -14.29
C GLY A 95 -37.10 -5.20 -14.80
N ARG A 96 -37.47 -5.47 -16.06
CA ARG A 96 -37.21 -6.76 -16.75
C ARG A 96 -35.95 -6.77 -17.59
N GLN A 97 -35.30 -5.60 -17.75
CA GLN A 97 -34.13 -5.46 -18.61
C GLN A 97 -32.85 -5.90 -17.86
N TYR A 98 -32.17 -6.90 -18.40
CA TYR A 98 -30.85 -7.31 -17.91
C TYR A 98 -29.81 -6.21 -18.16
N ARG A 99 -29.07 -5.81 -17.09
CA ARG A 99 -28.08 -4.73 -17.11
C ARG A 99 -26.64 -5.25 -17.12
N GLY A 100 -26.38 -6.45 -16.63
CA GLY A 100 -25.05 -7.05 -16.61
C GLY A 100 -24.84 -8.00 -15.43
N THR A 101 -23.63 -8.56 -15.35
CA THR A 101 -23.24 -9.51 -14.30
C THR A 101 -22.00 -9.01 -13.58
N THR A 102 -22.01 -9.07 -12.25
CA THR A 102 -20.82 -8.97 -11.42
C THR A 102 -20.30 -10.39 -11.15
N ILE A 103 -19.06 -10.66 -11.58
CA ILE A 103 -18.35 -11.92 -11.36
C ILE A 103 -17.58 -11.80 -10.05
N CYS A 104 -17.87 -12.65 -9.06
CA CYS A 104 -17.29 -12.61 -7.74
C CYS A 104 -16.17 -13.64 -7.61
N ARG A 105 -14.99 -13.25 -7.11
CA ARG A 105 -13.87 -14.17 -6.85
C ARG A 105 -13.16 -13.80 -5.54
N SER A 106 -12.73 -14.83 -4.84
CA SER A 106 -11.84 -14.67 -3.68
C SER A 106 -10.40 -14.39 -4.12
N MET A 107 -9.72 -13.52 -3.40
CA MET A 107 -8.29 -13.25 -3.57
C MET A 107 -7.40 -14.18 -2.74
N GLU A 108 -7.98 -15.13 -2.00
CA GLU A 108 -7.22 -16.11 -1.22
C GLU A 108 -6.27 -16.94 -2.07
N LYS A 109 -6.72 -17.30 -3.28
CA LYS A 109 -5.93 -18.00 -4.31
C LYS A 109 -5.92 -17.17 -5.60
N PRO A 110 -5.01 -16.21 -5.77
CA PRO A 110 -5.00 -15.30 -6.92
C PRO A 110 -4.93 -16.00 -8.28
N ASP A 111 -4.36 -17.21 -8.33
CA ASP A 111 -4.28 -18.00 -9.57
C ASP A 111 -5.63 -18.45 -10.12
N THR A 112 -6.68 -18.44 -9.30
CA THR A 112 -8.05 -18.71 -9.74
C THR A 112 -8.73 -17.53 -10.45
N ILE A 113 -8.10 -16.34 -10.45
CA ILE A 113 -8.60 -15.13 -11.13
C ILE A 113 -8.24 -15.20 -12.61
N VAL A 114 -8.85 -16.15 -13.31
CA VAL A 114 -8.59 -16.44 -14.74
C VAL A 114 -9.90 -16.79 -15.48
N GLY A 115 -9.87 -16.79 -16.80
CA GLY A 115 -10.92 -17.32 -17.65
C GLY A 115 -12.12 -16.39 -17.92
N PHE A 116 -12.18 -15.18 -17.37
CA PHE A 116 -13.27 -14.24 -17.59
C PHE A 116 -12.78 -12.86 -18.06
N LYS A 117 -13.74 -12.01 -18.49
CA LYS A 117 -13.52 -10.65 -18.97
C LYS A 117 -14.43 -9.69 -18.22
N ILE A 118 -13.85 -8.60 -17.71
CA ILE A 118 -14.54 -7.54 -16.97
C ILE A 118 -14.15 -6.17 -17.49
N GLY A 119 -15.02 -5.17 -17.30
CA GLY A 119 -14.74 -3.77 -17.57
C GLY A 119 -14.16 -3.08 -16.35
N ASN A 120 -14.95 -2.97 -15.26
CA ASN A 120 -14.48 -2.41 -14.00
C ASN A 120 -14.47 -3.47 -12.90
N ALA A 121 -13.72 -3.23 -11.84
CA ALA A 121 -13.66 -4.10 -10.67
C ALA A 121 -13.79 -3.31 -9.37
N LEU A 122 -14.51 -3.87 -8.41
CA LEU A 122 -14.44 -3.52 -7.01
C LEU A 122 -13.55 -4.55 -6.30
N VAL A 123 -12.55 -4.08 -5.59
CA VAL A 123 -11.65 -4.89 -4.75
C VAL A 123 -11.84 -4.44 -3.30
N ASP A 124 -12.52 -5.27 -2.53
CA ASP A 124 -12.88 -4.96 -1.14
C ASP A 124 -11.88 -5.56 -0.16
N GLU A 125 -11.57 -4.82 0.90
CA GLU A 125 -10.66 -5.17 1.99
C GLU A 125 -9.30 -5.72 1.51
N LEU A 126 -8.69 -5.03 0.53
CA LEU A 126 -7.43 -5.47 -0.09
C LEU A 126 -6.27 -5.55 0.89
N ASP A 127 -6.17 -4.61 1.85
CA ASP A 127 -5.06 -4.56 2.81
C ASP A 127 -5.17 -5.57 3.97
N VAL A 128 -6.27 -6.32 4.07
CA VAL A 128 -6.37 -7.51 4.94
C VAL A 128 -5.37 -8.60 4.48
N LEU A 129 -5.08 -8.65 3.18
CA LEU A 129 -4.10 -9.58 2.63
C LEU A 129 -2.66 -9.18 2.97
N LYS A 130 -1.76 -10.17 2.97
CA LYS A 130 -0.31 -9.90 2.93
C LYS A 130 0.03 -9.15 1.64
N ALA A 131 0.98 -8.21 1.70
CA ALA A 131 1.31 -7.31 0.59
C ALA A 131 1.64 -8.05 -0.74
N ASP A 132 2.35 -9.18 -0.68
CA ASP A 132 2.70 -9.94 -1.87
C ASP A 132 1.48 -10.62 -2.51
N LYS A 133 0.56 -11.15 -1.68
CA LYS A 133 -0.70 -11.74 -2.17
C LYS A 133 -1.61 -10.67 -2.77
N ALA A 134 -1.72 -9.50 -2.13
CA ALA A 134 -2.44 -8.35 -2.67
C ALA A 134 -1.88 -7.92 -4.04
N ARG A 135 -0.55 -7.87 -4.18
CA ARG A 135 0.12 -7.54 -5.45
C ARG A 135 -0.15 -8.58 -6.55
N GLN A 136 -0.16 -9.86 -6.20
CA GLN A 136 -0.50 -10.93 -7.15
C GLN A 136 -1.95 -10.82 -7.61
N ALA A 137 -2.92 -10.68 -6.69
CA ALA A 137 -4.33 -10.50 -7.00
C ALA A 137 -4.54 -9.26 -7.89
N TRP A 138 -3.94 -8.13 -7.55
CA TRP A 138 -3.98 -6.89 -8.33
C TRP A 138 -3.56 -7.08 -9.78
N ARG A 139 -2.43 -7.75 -10.03
CA ARG A 139 -1.93 -8.04 -11.39
C ARG A 139 -2.88 -8.95 -12.17
N LYS A 140 -3.44 -9.97 -11.52
CA LYS A 140 -4.40 -10.90 -12.14
C LYS A 140 -5.70 -10.18 -12.50
N ILE A 141 -6.21 -9.30 -11.64
CA ILE A 141 -7.42 -8.52 -11.88
C ILE A 141 -7.24 -7.56 -13.06
N ILE A 142 -6.13 -6.80 -13.11
CA ILE A 142 -5.82 -5.91 -14.24
C ILE A 142 -5.85 -6.69 -15.57
N ALA A 143 -5.27 -7.87 -15.61
CA ALA A 143 -5.25 -8.71 -16.81
C ALA A 143 -6.64 -9.21 -17.27
N ARG A 144 -7.71 -9.05 -16.46
CA ARG A 144 -9.10 -9.37 -16.84
C ARG A 144 -9.84 -8.20 -17.50
N MET A 145 -9.35 -6.96 -17.34
CA MET A 145 -9.95 -5.74 -17.87
C MET A 145 -9.62 -5.57 -19.35
N ARG A 146 -10.52 -6.02 -20.23
CA ARG A 146 -10.22 -6.14 -21.68
C ARG A 146 -11.38 -5.70 -22.57
N TYR A 147 -12.34 -4.93 -22.06
CA TYR A 147 -13.38 -4.39 -22.91
C TYR A 147 -12.88 -3.16 -23.66
N LYS A 148 -13.07 -3.14 -24.97
CA LYS A 148 -12.82 -1.97 -25.81
C LYS A 148 -14.16 -1.26 -26.06
N VAL A 149 -14.50 -0.34 -25.15
CA VAL A 149 -15.73 0.45 -25.19
C VAL A 149 -15.36 1.89 -24.84
N ASP A 150 -15.82 2.85 -25.65
CA ASP A 150 -15.52 4.25 -25.44
C ASP A 150 -16.08 4.74 -24.10
N GLY A 151 -15.28 5.51 -23.37
CA GLY A 151 -15.62 6.02 -22.06
C GLY A 151 -15.53 4.99 -20.92
N LEU A 152 -15.40 3.70 -21.22
CA LEU A 152 -15.22 2.67 -20.19
C LEU A 152 -13.80 2.78 -19.61
N ARG A 153 -13.72 3.00 -18.30
CA ARG A 153 -12.46 3.24 -17.59
C ARG A 153 -11.52 2.01 -17.58
N ASN A 154 -12.07 0.77 -17.59
CA ASN A 154 -11.32 -0.46 -17.36
C ASN A 154 -10.44 -0.34 -16.10
N GLY A 155 -11.05 0.03 -14.99
CA GLY A 155 -10.37 0.45 -13.78
C GLY A 155 -10.76 -0.34 -12.54
N ILE A 156 -9.97 -0.17 -11.49
CA ILE A 156 -10.20 -0.79 -10.18
C ILE A 156 -10.60 0.28 -9.16
N ASP A 157 -11.69 0.01 -8.46
CA ASP A 157 -12.13 0.67 -7.25
C ASP A 157 -11.72 -0.20 -6.06
N VAL A 158 -10.95 0.34 -5.14
CA VAL A 158 -10.56 -0.33 -3.89
C VAL A 158 -11.34 0.26 -2.74
N THR A 159 -11.89 -0.59 -1.89
CA THR A 159 -12.47 -0.21 -0.59
C THR A 159 -11.71 -0.99 0.48
N THR A 160 -11.16 -0.32 1.49
CA THR A 160 -10.42 -1.01 2.56
C THR A 160 -10.30 -0.18 3.83
N THR A 161 -10.22 -0.86 4.94
CA THR A 161 -9.70 -0.29 6.19
C THR A 161 -8.17 -0.23 6.09
N PRO A 162 -7.51 0.84 6.57
CA PRO A 162 -6.06 0.90 6.55
C PRO A 162 -5.47 -0.09 7.55
N GLU A 163 -4.71 -1.04 7.06
CA GLU A 163 -4.04 -2.09 7.84
C GLU A 163 -2.52 -1.84 7.91
N GLY A 164 -2.15 -0.62 8.27
CA GLY A 164 -0.76 -0.17 8.26
C GLY A 164 -0.26 0.26 6.87
N PHE A 165 1.04 0.22 6.66
CA PHE A 165 1.68 0.67 5.41
C PHE A 165 1.84 -0.48 4.41
N LYS A 166 0.73 -1.19 4.12
CA LYS A 166 0.69 -2.34 3.22
C LYS A 166 0.56 -1.94 1.74
N PHE A 167 -0.13 -2.76 0.95
CA PHE A 167 -0.20 -2.60 -0.50
C PHE A 167 -0.85 -1.28 -0.92
N VAL A 168 -2.00 -0.91 -0.32
CA VAL A 168 -2.73 0.29 -0.71
C VAL A 168 -1.93 1.55 -0.41
N TYR A 169 -1.31 1.64 0.77
CA TYR A 169 -0.39 2.75 1.06
C TYR A 169 0.76 2.83 0.05
N ASN A 170 1.44 1.70 -0.19
CA ASN A 170 2.58 1.68 -1.09
C ASN A 170 2.21 2.07 -2.52
N GLN A 171 1.05 1.63 -3.02
CA GLN A 171 0.63 1.85 -4.40
C GLN A 171 -0.03 3.23 -4.61
N PHE A 172 -0.89 3.68 -3.68
CA PHE A 172 -1.70 4.89 -3.86
C PHE A 172 -1.10 6.14 -3.20
N VAL A 173 -0.19 5.98 -2.23
CA VAL A 173 0.46 7.09 -1.52
C VAL A 173 1.94 7.15 -1.86
N LYS A 174 2.72 6.12 -1.49
CA LYS A 174 4.18 6.13 -1.63
C LYS A 174 4.60 6.20 -3.09
N ALA A 175 4.12 5.29 -3.95
CA ALA A 175 4.49 5.26 -5.36
C ALA A 175 4.08 6.55 -6.11
N VAL A 176 2.91 7.12 -5.79
CA VAL A 176 2.43 8.38 -6.40
C VAL A 176 3.26 9.58 -5.95
N ARG A 177 3.76 9.57 -4.71
CA ARG A 177 4.68 10.60 -4.20
C ARG A 177 6.04 10.51 -4.88
N GLU A 178 6.58 9.29 -5.01
CA GLU A 178 7.89 9.03 -5.63
C GLU A 178 7.88 9.20 -7.16
N LYS A 179 6.71 8.98 -7.79
CA LYS A 179 6.50 9.05 -9.25
C LYS A 179 5.28 9.91 -9.55
N PRO A 180 5.42 11.25 -9.59
CA PRO A 180 4.31 12.17 -9.81
C PRO A 180 3.53 11.93 -11.11
N GLU A 181 4.14 11.34 -12.12
CA GLU A 181 3.50 10.94 -13.38
C GLU A 181 2.38 9.90 -13.20
N LEU A 182 2.31 9.24 -12.04
CA LEU A 182 1.23 8.31 -11.72
C LEU A 182 -0.06 9.00 -11.24
N ARG A 183 -0.02 10.27 -10.85
CA ARG A 183 -1.18 11.02 -10.32
C ARG A 183 -2.44 10.96 -11.21
N PRO A 184 -2.35 11.02 -12.54
CA PRO A 184 -3.54 10.89 -13.37
C PRO A 184 -4.20 9.51 -13.32
N MET A 185 -3.43 8.47 -12.94
CA MET A 185 -3.91 7.09 -12.90
C MET A 185 -4.43 6.66 -11.53
N TYR A 186 -3.91 7.22 -10.45
CA TYR A 186 -4.22 6.80 -9.07
C TYR A 186 -4.90 7.92 -8.30
N GLY A 187 -6.02 7.61 -7.66
CA GLY A 187 -6.73 8.53 -6.80
C GLY A 187 -7.03 7.92 -5.44
N LEU A 188 -7.07 8.74 -4.40
CA LEU A 188 -7.31 8.32 -3.04
C LEU A 188 -8.31 9.25 -2.36
N VAL A 189 -9.30 8.66 -1.71
CA VAL A 189 -10.17 9.31 -0.73
C VAL A 189 -9.93 8.63 0.61
N GLN A 190 -9.63 9.41 1.63
CA GLN A 190 -9.66 8.97 3.01
C GLN A 190 -10.93 9.50 3.69
N ALA A 191 -11.59 8.65 4.46
CA ALA A 191 -12.80 8.99 5.18
C ALA A 191 -12.77 8.38 6.58
N SER A 192 -13.47 9.02 7.49
CA SER A 192 -13.61 8.57 8.87
C SER A 192 -14.96 7.89 9.11
N THR A 193 -15.08 7.20 10.24
CA THR A 193 -16.36 6.70 10.75
C THR A 193 -17.34 7.86 10.99
N PHE A 194 -16.83 9.01 11.43
CA PHE A 194 -17.62 10.22 11.69
C PHE A 194 -18.32 10.78 10.43
N ASP A 195 -17.74 10.59 9.24
CA ASP A 195 -18.37 10.98 7.98
C ASP A 195 -19.69 10.24 7.71
N ASN A 196 -19.92 9.12 8.42
CA ASN A 196 -21.12 8.29 8.28
C ASN A 196 -21.94 8.20 9.59
N GLU A 197 -21.66 9.04 10.58
CA GLU A 197 -22.26 9.01 11.91
C GLU A 197 -23.79 8.96 11.86
N LYS A 198 -24.43 9.69 10.95
CA LYS A 198 -25.89 9.73 10.79
C LYS A 198 -26.55 8.40 10.47
N ASN A 199 -25.78 7.43 9.97
CA ASN A 199 -26.25 6.09 9.60
C ASN A 199 -25.80 5.02 10.60
N LEU A 200 -25.25 5.42 11.76
CA LEU A 200 -24.76 4.53 12.81
C LEU A 200 -25.58 4.70 14.08
N PRO A 201 -25.69 3.66 14.92
CA PRO A 201 -26.26 3.82 16.26
C PRO A 201 -25.50 4.88 17.07
N ASP A 202 -26.21 5.62 17.92
CA ASP A 202 -25.63 6.74 18.72
C ASP A 202 -24.45 6.31 19.60
N ASP A 203 -24.47 5.08 20.10
CA ASP A 203 -23.44 4.50 20.96
C ASP A 203 -22.27 3.82 20.19
N TYR A 204 -22.36 3.70 18.87
CA TYR A 204 -21.36 2.97 18.07
C TYR A 204 -19.96 3.61 18.16
N ILE A 205 -19.85 4.88 17.83
CA ILE A 205 -18.57 5.62 17.90
C ILE A 205 -18.04 5.72 19.34
N PRO A 206 -18.86 6.10 20.34
CA PRO A 206 -18.43 6.07 21.74
C PRO A 206 -17.88 4.71 22.19
N SER A 207 -18.52 3.63 21.81
CA SER A 207 -18.09 2.26 22.16
C SER A 207 -16.71 1.92 21.57
N LEU A 208 -16.46 2.32 20.31
CA LEU A 208 -15.14 2.12 19.68
C LEU A 208 -14.06 2.98 20.34
N LEU A 209 -14.37 4.25 20.65
CA LEU A 209 -13.43 5.16 21.32
C LEU A 209 -13.05 4.65 22.73
N ALA A 210 -13.98 4.04 23.44
CA ALA A 210 -13.74 3.46 24.78
C ALA A 210 -12.94 2.14 24.71
N SER A 211 -13.01 1.42 23.59
CA SER A 211 -12.44 0.06 23.48
C SER A 211 -11.07 0.01 22.79
N TYR A 212 -10.75 1.01 21.97
CA TYR A 212 -9.54 0.97 21.14
C TYR A 212 -8.43 1.89 21.66
N PRO A 213 -7.16 1.43 21.61
CA PRO A 213 -6.02 2.28 21.87
C PRO A 213 -5.88 3.36 20.77
N PRO A 214 -5.17 4.49 21.06
CA PRO A 214 -5.07 5.63 20.14
C PRO A 214 -4.62 5.30 18.71
N GLU A 215 -3.71 4.35 18.54
CA GLU A 215 -3.20 3.93 17.25
C GLU A 215 -4.28 3.23 16.40
N LEU A 216 -5.11 2.42 17.04
CA LEU A 216 -6.25 1.76 16.36
C LEU A 216 -7.37 2.76 16.07
N ILE A 217 -7.59 3.77 16.92
CA ILE A 217 -8.52 4.86 16.65
C ILE A 217 -8.11 5.62 15.37
N LYS A 218 -6.81 5.94 15.22
CA LYS A 218 -6.31 6.59 14.00
C LYS A 218 -6.61 5.77 12.74
N ALA A 219 -6.39 4.47 12.79
CA ALA A 219 -6.64 3.58 11.65
C ALA A 219 -8.14 3.30 11.46
N TYR A 220 -8.79 2.79 12.49
CA TYR A 220 -10.10 2.13 12.38
C TYR A 220 -11.29 3.07 12.51
N LEU A 221 -11.09 4.28 13.09
CA LEU A 221 -12.10 5.33 13.09
C LEU A 221 -11.75 6.46 12.12
N ASN A 222 -10.50 6.96 12.14
CA ASN A 222 -10.13 8.10 11.30
C ASN A 222 -9.69 7.73 9.89
N GLY A 223 -9.58 6.43 9.55
CA GLY A 223 -9.17 5.97 8.24
C GLY A 223 -7.73 6.34 7.85
N GLN A 224 -6.86 6.59 8.83
CA GLN A 224 -5.49 7.02 8.61
C GLN A 224 -4.54 5.84 8.50
N PHE A 225 -3.59 5.91 7.58
CA PHE A 225 -2.49 4.97 7.55
C PHE A 225 -1.57 5.22 8.74
N THR A 226 -1.47 4.25 9.62
CA THR A 226 -0.63 4.28 10.82
C THR A 226 0.11 2.96 10.98
N ASN A 227 1.16 2.95 11.78
CA ASN A 227 1.86 1.72 12.08
C ASN A 227 1.05 0.89 13.10
N LEU A 228 0.52 -0.24 12.64
CA LEU A 228 -0.25 -1.18 13.47
C LEU A 228 0.59 -2.39 13.91
N THR A 229 1.89 -2.39 13.68
CA THR A 229 2.75 -3.50 14.09
C THR A 229 2.89 -3.51 15.60
N SER A 230 2.39 -4.56 16.24
CA SER A 230 2.65 -4.81 17.67
C SER A 230 4.16 -4.98 17.88
N GLY A 231 4.70 -4.30 18.90
CA GLY A 231 6.14 -4.32 19.18
C GLY A 231 6.94 -3.19 18.54
N THR A 232 6.30 -2.07 18.17
CA THR A 232 7.02 -0.85 17.76
C THR A 232 7.94 -0.39 18.88
N ILE A 233 9.25 -0.45 18.65
CA ILE A 233 10.27 -0.05 19.62
C ILE A 233 10.22 1.48 19.82
N TYR A 234 9.95 2.24 18.76
CA TYR A 234 9.87 3.70 18.80
C TYR A 234 8.41 4.17 18.77
N HIS A 235 7.73 4.13 19.91
CA HIS A 235 6.30 4.49 20.04
C HIS A 235 6.01 5.96 19.69
N GLN A 236 7.00 6.85 19.87
CA GLN A 236 6.87 8.27 19.60
C GLN A 236 7.24 8.67 18.17
N PHE A 237 7.61 7.70 17.32
CA PHE A 237 7.94 8.00 15.93
C PHE A 237 6.68 8.41 15.15
N ASP A 238 6.66 9.66 14.70
CA ASP A 238 5.65 10.22 13.83
C ASP A 238 6.26 10.61 12.48
N ARG A 239 5.68 10.13 11.39
CA ARG A 239 6.23 10.34 10.04
C ARG A 239 6.22 11.80 9.59
N VAL A 240 5.36 12.62 10.13
CA VAL A 240 5.29 14.05 9.81
C VAL A 240 6.26 14.82 10.67
N LEU A 241 6.23 14.59 12.00
CA LEU A 241 7.09 15.27 12.95
C LEU A 241 8.57 14.87 12.83
N ASN A 242 8.84 13.60 12.50
CA ASN A 242 10.20 13.07 12.36
C ASN A 242 10.69 13.06 10.91
N ASN A 243 9.94 13.66 9.97
CA ASN A 243 10.42 13.84 8.61
C ASN A 243 11.36 15.05 8.55
N SER A 244 12.51 14.87 7.90
CA SER A 244 13.49 15.92 7.67
C SER A 244 13.72 16.08 6.17
N SER A 245 13.98 17.31 5.73
CA SER A 245 14.43 17.63 4.38
C SER A 245 15.96 17.76 4.32
N GLU A 246 16.66 17.37 5.38
CA GLU A 246 18.12 17.39 5.41
C GLU A 246 18.70 16.42 4.37
N GLU A 247 19.73 16.92 3.66
CA GLU A 247 20.51 16.18 2.67
C GLU A 247 22.00 16.31 3.02
N GLU A 248 22.80 15.35 2.56
CA GLU A 248 24.24 15.43 2.73
C GLU A 248 24.83 16.58 1.90
N GLN A 249 25.80 17.31 2.46
CA GLN A 249 26.51 18.37 1.76
C GLN A 249 27.84 17.85 1.18
N PRO A 250 28.35 18.44 0.07
CA PRO A 250 29.65 18.07 -0.50
C PRO A 250 30.76 18.14 0.53
N GLY A 251 31.57 17.10 0.66
CA GLY A 251 32.71 17.04 1.60
C GLY A 251 32.35 16.76 3.05
N GLU A 252 31.06 16.70 3.40
CA GLU A 252 30.62 16.41 4.76
C GLU A 252 30.87 14.96 5.15
N ALA A 253 31.24 14.70 6.41
CA ALA A 253 31.42 13.36 6.93
C ALA A 253 30.07 12.61 7.03
N LEU A 254 30.06 11.35 6.61
CA LEU A 254 28.89 10.46 6.68
C LEU A 254 29.07 9.39 7.75
N TYR A 255 27.96 9.04 8.41
CA TYR A 255 27.90 8.04 9.46
C TYR A 255 26.86 6.98 9.05
N ILE A 256 27.31 5.76 8.76
CA ILE A 256 26.48 4.70 8.19
C ILE A 256 26.29 3.58 9.20
N GLY A 257 25.10 3.43 9.76
CA GLY A 257 24.69 2.25 10.50
C GLY A 257 24.36 1.13 9.52
N MET A 258 24.91 -0.07 9.71
CA MET A 258 24.82 -1.17 8.75
C MET A 258 24.33 -2.48 9.40
N ASP A 259 23.35 -3.12 8.77
CA ASP A 259 22.80 -4.42 9.14
C ASP A 259 23.14 -5.48 8.08
N PHE A 260 23.65 -6.66 8.54
CA PHE A 260 24.17 -7.74 7.71
C PHE A 260 23.15 -8.86 7.51
N ASN A 261 22.19 -8.65 6.61
CA ASN A 261 21.24 -9.70 6.21
C ASN A 261 21.58 -10.24 4.82
N VAL A 262 21.80 -11.54 4.69
CA VAL A 262 22.13 -12.17 3.39
C VAL A 262 21.05 -11.88 2.35
N GLY A 263 21.45 -11.31 1.22
CA GLY A 263 20.58 -10.95 0.11
C GLY A 263 19.70 -9.71 0.33
N LYS A 264 19.78 -9.06 1.49
CA LYS A 264 19.01 -7.85 1.83
C LYS A 264 19.72 -6.99 2.87
N MET A 265 21.01 -6.73 2.67
CA MET A 265 21.74 -5.81 3.53
C MET A 265 21.16 -4.41 3.42
N ALA A 266 21.15 -3.70 4.53
CA ALA A 266 20.67 -2.34 4.62
C ALA A 266 21.65 -1.45 5.39
N GLY A 267 21.68 -0.16 5.04
CA GLY A 267 22.42 0.87 5.74
C GLY A 267 21.62 2.16 5.82
N ILE A 268 21.69 2.84 6.95
CA ILE A 268 21.14 4.19 7.11
C ILE A 268 22.28 5.17 7.18
N VAL A 269 22.25 6.17 6.31
CA VAL A 269 23.27 7.23 6.22
C VAL A 269 22.82 8.42 7.03
N HIS A 270 23.66 8.85 7.94
CA HIS A 270 23.46 10.01 8.80
C HIS A 270 24.50 11.08 8.54
N VAL A 271 24.13 12.33 8.79
CA VAL A 271 25.00 13.47 8.98
C VAL A 271 24.82 14.03 10.39
N LEU A 272 25.78 14.77 10.90
CA LEU A 272 25.66 15.43 12.19
C LEU A 272 25.34 16.92 11.98
N ARG A 273 24.23 17.38 12.53
CA ARG A 273 23.85 18.79 12.57
C ARG A 273 23.77 19.22 14.02
N LEU A 274 24.60 20.22 14.41
CA LEU A 274 24.69 20.68 15.80
C LEU A 274 24.93 19.54 16.81
N GLY A 275 25.65 18.50 16.40
CA GLY A 275 25.94 17.32 17.24
C GLY A 275 24.82 16.27 17.27
N LEU A 276 23.70 16.49 16.57
CA LEU A 276 22.59 15.53 16.47
C LEU A 276 22.64 14.76 15.15
N PRO A 277 22.41 13.45 15.17
CA PRO A 277 22.35 12.64 13.95
C PRO A 277 21.03 12.86 13.19
N HIS A 278 21.14 13.20 11.91
CA HIS A 278 20.01 13.26 10.99
C HIS A 278 20.16 12.16 9.94
N ALA A 279 19.17 11.30 9.81
CA ALA A 279 19.11 10.31 8.74
C ALA A 279 18.76 11.02 7.42
N VAL A 280 19.68 11.00 6.45
CA VAL A 280 19.53 11.71 5.18
C VAL A 280 19.19 10.80 4.02
N THR A 281 19.65 9.54 4.03
CA THR A 281 19.32 8.56 2.99
C THR A 281 19.48 7.13 3.49
N GLU A 282 18.96 6.18 2.73
CA GLU A 282 19.07 4.76 3.00
C GLU A 282 19.73 4.01 1.84
N ILE A 283 20.45 2.94 2.15
CA ILE A 283 20.92 1.92 1.20
C ILE A 283 20.15 0.66 1.52
N ILE A 284 19.39 0.15 0.56
CA ILE A 284 18.56 -1.05 0.74
C ILE A 284 18.82 -2.06 -0.37
N ASN A 285 18.57 -3.33 -0.06
CA ASN A 285 18.68 -4.45 -1.00
C ASN A 285 20.10 -4.67 -1.55
N ALA A 286 21.16 -4.27 -0.84
CA ALA A 286 22.50 -4.72 -1.18
C ALA A 286 22.58 -6.24 -0.97
N TYR A 287 23.18 -6.93 -1.94
CA TYR A 287 23.18 -8.40 -1.93
C TYR A 287 24.13 -8.97 -0.89
N ASP A 288 25.33 -8.40 -0.78
CA ASP A 288 26.40 -8.80 0.12
C ASP A 288 27.28 -7.59 0.49
N THR A 289 28.32 -7.82 1.30
CA THR A 289 29.25 -6.77 1.75
C THR A 289 30.01 -6.12 0.60
N PRO A 290 30.55 -6.86 -0.40
CA PRO A 290 31.13 -6.25 -1.59
C PRO A 290 30.17 -5.34 -2.37
N ASP A 291 28.92 -5.75 -2.51
CA ASP A 291 27.89 -4.95 -3.20
C ASP A 291 27.55 -3.68 -2.41
N MET A 292 27.44 -3.77 -1.07
CA MET A 292 27.25 -2.61 -0.20
C MET A 292 28.40 -1.61 -0.34
N ILE A 293 29.65 -2.09 -0.36
CA ILE A 293 30.84 -1.26 -0.55
C ILE A 293 30.79 -0.57 -1.92
N ARG A 294 30.41 -1.30 -2.98
CA ARG A 294 30.27 -0.76 -4.33
C ARG A 294 29.24 0.38 -4.34
N ILE A 295 28.06 0.17 -3.74
CA ILE A 295 27.01 1.18 -3.68
C ILE A 295 27.46 2.43 -2.91
N ILE A 296 28.17 2.25 -1.80
CA ILE A 296 28.73 3.39 -1.03
C ILE A 296 29.71 4.20 -1.88
N LYS A 297 30.62 3.55 -2.59
CA LYS A 297 31.56 4.23 -3.49
C LYS A 297 30.84 4.95 -4.62
N GLU A 298 29.91 4.29 -5.31
CA GLU A 298 29.12 4.87 -6.40
C GLU A 298 28.32 6.11 -5.99
N ARG A 299 27.78 6.12 -4.79
CA ARG A 299 26.92 7.22 -4.32
C ARG A 299 27.71 8.39 -3.71
N PHE A 300 28.81 8.12 -3.02
CA PHE A 300 29.44 9.11 -2.14
C PHE A 300 30.90 9.43 -2.48
N TRP A 301 31.50 8.75 -3.43
CA TRP A 301 32.84 9.04 -3.93
C TRP A 301 32.78 9.65 -5.33
N LEU A 302 33.82 10.41 -5.68
CA LEU A 302 33.93 10.96 -7.04
C LEU A 302 34.51 9.92 -7.97
N TYR A 303 33.83 9.62 -9.07
CA TYR A 303 34.41 8.81 -10.16
C TYR A 303 35.22 9.69 -11.09
N ALA A 304 36.54 9.46 -11.16
CA ALA A 304 37.48 10.20 -12.02
C ALA A 304 38.61 9.27 -12.50
N ASP A 305 39.03 9.44 -13.75
CA ASP A 305 40.15 8.72 -14.37
C ASP A 305 40.02 7.17 -14.28
N GLY A 306 38.78 6.66 -14.34
CA GLY A 306 38.52 5.22 -14.33
C GLY A 306 38.44 4.58 -12.94
N ASP A 307 38.55 5.37 -11.86
CA ASP A 307 38.44 4.87 -10.48
C ASP A 307 37.65 5.81 -9.56
N TYR A 308 37.25 5.31 -8.41
CA TYR A 308 36.53 6.06 -7.37
C TYR A 308 37.53 6.71 -6.42
N ARG A 309 37.46 8.06 -6.29
CA ARG A 309 38.30 8.84 -5.39
C ARG A 309 37.50 9.28 -4.18
N LYS A 310 38.09 9.09 -2.99
CA LYS A 310 37.55 9.59 -1.73
C LYS A 310 37.46 11.13 -1.76
N VAL A 311 36.26 11.65 -1.47
CA VAL A 311 35.99 13.09 -1.39
C VAL A 311 35.47 13.52 -0.03
N ARG A 312 35.22 12.55 0.88
CA ARG A 312 34.69 12.76 2.23
C ARG A 312 35.05 11.62 3.18
N GLU A 313 34.98 11.87 4.50
CA GLU A 313 35.09 10.83 5.52
C GLU A 313 33.80 10.04 5.60
N ILE A 314 33.90 8.72 5.70
CA ILE A 314 32.76 7.81 5.92
C ILE A 314 33.07 6.92 7.11
N TYR A 315 32.23 6.98 8.13
CA TYR A 315 32.30 6.18 9.33
C TYR A 315 31.22 5.08 9.27
N ILE A 316 31.63 3.81 9.37
CA ILE A 316 30.70 2.69 9.33
C ILE A 316 30.57 2.08 10.74
N TYR A 317 29.30 1.89 11.14
CA TYR A 317 28.89 1.27 12.38
C TYR A 317 28.19 -0.05 12.04
N PRO A 318 28.95 -1.15 11.92
CA PRO A 318 28.39 -2.45 11.59
C PRO A 318 27.68 -3.04 12.81
N ASP A 319 26.61 -3.84 12.52
CA ASP A 319 26.02 -4.72 13.53
C ASP A 319 27.02 -5.83 13.95
N ALA A 320 26.95 -6.25 15.21
CA ALA A 320 27.81 -7.28 15.77
C ALA A 320 27.69 -8.66 15.05
N SER A 321 26.58 -8.92 14.37
CA SER A 321 26.39 -10.14 13.58
C SER A 321 27.36 -10.28 12.41
N GLY A 322 27.95 -9.17 11.92
CA GLY A 322 28.94 -9.16 10.85
C GLY A 322 30.29 -9.80 11.20
N ASP A 323 30.55 -10.10 12.49
CA ASP A 323 31.78 -10.79 12.94
C ASP A 323 31.64 -12.33 12.88
N SER A 324 30.44 -12.84 12.61
CA SER A 324 30.20 -14.28 12.48
C SER A 324 30.66 -14.81 11.11
N ARG A 325 31.41 -15.92 11.11
CA ARG A 325 31.80 -16.63 9.87
C ARG A 325 30.56 -17.27 9.24
N LYS A 326 30.25 -16.92 7.99
CA LYS A 326 29.16 -17.54 7.23
C LYS A 326 29.72 -18.64 6.30
N SER A 327 28.99 -19.75 6.15
CA SER A 327 29.39 -20.94 5.41
C SER A 327 29.74 -20.70 3.92
N ASN A 328 29.28 -19.60 3.34
CA ASN A 328 29.51 -19.29 1.92
C ASN A 328 30.78 -18.47 1.66
N ASN A 329 31.47 -17.97 2.68
CA ASN A 329 32.75 -17.28 2.53
C ASN A 329 33.62 -17.56 3.77
N ALA A 330 34.24 -18.77 3.80
CA ALA A 330 34.99 -19.28 4.94
C ALA A 330 36.29 -18.49 5.25
N SER A 331 36.70 -17.55 4.38
CA SER A 331 38.01 -16.91 4.48
C SER A 331 38.00 -15.53 5.14
N LYS A 332 36.87 -14.79 5.17
CA LYS A 332 36.79 -13.43 5.76
C LYS A 332 35.41 -13.13 6.31
N THR A 333 35.35 -12.49 7.49
CA THR A 333 34.09 -11.95 8.02
C THR A 333 33.65 -10.70 7.25
N ASP A 334 32.36 -10.32 7.36
CA ASP A 334 31.85 -9.10 6.75
C ASP A 334 32.60 -7.87 7.26
N ILE A 335 32.93 -7.86 8.55
CA ILE A 335 33.74 -6.80 9.21
C ILE A 335 35.17 -6.76 8.66
N GLU A 336 35.81 -7.91 8.44
CA GLU A 336 37.15 -7.97 7.83
C GLU A 336 37.17 -7.47 6.38
N GLN A 337 36.07 -7.64 5.62
CA GLN A 337 35.95 -7.11 4.27
C GLN A 337 35.86 -5.57 4.27
N LEU A 338 35.19 -4.99 5.25
CA LEU A 338 35.13 -3.54 5.44
C LEU A 338 36.47 -2.92 5.89
N ARG A 339 37.36 -3.72 6.53
CA ARG A 339 38.68 -3.30 7.03
C ARG A 339 39.80 -3.38 6.00
N ARG A 340 39.53 -3.61 4.73
CA ARG A 340 40.59 -3.68 3.69
C ARG A 340 41.36 -2.34 3.55
N PRO A 341 42.69 -2.38 3.28
CA PRO A 341 43.51 -1.17 3.22
C PRO A 341 43.09 -0.13 2.18
N ASP A 342 42.50 -0.56 1.07
CA ASP A 342 41.92 0.29 0.03
C ASP A 342 40.64 1.01 0.49
N LEU A 343 40.06 0.54 1.59
CA LEU A 343 38.89 1.12 2.25
C LEU A 343 39.26 1.77 3.60
N THR A 344 40.26 1.25 4.34
CA THR A 344 40.56 1.65 5.72
C THR A 344 41.27 2.98 5.88
N SER A 345 41.96 3.50 4.85
CA SER A 345 42.35 4.92 4.85
C SER A 345 41.14 5.85 4.74
N SER A 346 39.94 5.30 4.54
CA SER A 346 38.72 6.00 4.16
C SER A 346 37.49 5.63 4.98
N LEU A 347 37.51 4.52 5.69
CA LEU A 347 36.39 3.97 6.48
C LEU A 347 36.87 3.74 7.91
N MET A 348 36.58 4.67 8.84
CA MET A 348 36.80 4.45 10.25
C MET A 348 35.69 3.55 10.79
N MET A 349 36.04 2.36 11.27
CA MET A 349 35.13 1.52 12.04
C MET A 349 35.24 1.87 13.51
N LEU A 350 34.13 2.28 14.09
CA LEU A 350 33.99 2.36 15.54
C LEU A 350 33.26 1.09 16.02
N THR A 351 34.03 0.08 16.41
CA THR A 351 33.49 -1.02 17.21
C THR A 351 33.31 -0.54 18.65
N ARG A 352 32.13 -0.72 19.24
CA ARG A 352 31.97 -0.58 20.70
C ARG A 352 32.91 -1.56 21.40
N GLN A 353 33.75 -1.05 22.32
CA GLN A 353 34.32 -1.82 23.42
C GLN A 353 33.22 -2.22 24.38
#